data_208359c6c2a57a35f74e205a515d32f8
#
_entry.id   208359c6c2a57a35f74e205a515d32f8
#
_cell.length_a   1.000
_cell.length_b   1.000
_cell.length_c   1.000
_cell.angle_alpha   90.00
_cell.angle_beta   90.00
_cell.angle_gamma   90.00
#
_symmetry.space_group_name_H-M   'P 1'
#
loop_
_entity.id
_entity.type
_entity.pdbx_description
1 polymer ?
#
loop_
_entity_poly.entity_id
_entity_poly.type
_entity_poly.pdbx_seq_one_letter_code
_entity_poly.pdbx_strand_id
1 'polypeptide(L)'
;MSCTTIDFADYVSDGDSRLWPILGPNRGQRQAQPLAPLLVVLRDYILAHHALRFLPFNGSLRVLNLPPGYIATVYTNAKGRVVHTCHGHPRGGQWASFVSFIPHIIAILRGDVARCGCVLCLRHRGQGIPARKLPRPFWQIR
;
A
#
# COMPACT_ATOMS: atom_id res chain seq x y z
N MET A 1 -24.60 -15.98 8.30
CA MET A 1 -23.14 -15.93 8.11
C MET A 1 -22.62 -14.55 8.46
N SER A 2 -21.61 -14.51 9.27
CA SER A 2 -21.00 -13.25 9.63
C SER A 2 -20.00 -12.80 8.56
N CYS A 3 -19.94 -11.49 8.33
CA CYS A 3 -18.95 -10.88 7.48
C CYS A 3 -18.00 -10.07 8.36
N THR A 4 -16.71 -10.37 8.30
CA THR A 4 -15.69 -9.57 8.97
C THR A 4 -15.38 -8.36 8.10
N THR A 5 -15.44 -7.18 8.69
CA THR A 5 -15.14 -5.93 8.00
C THR A 5 -13.89 -5.31 8.58
N ILE A 6 -12.95 -4.97 7.69
CA ILE A 6 -11.78 -4.17 8.02
C ILE A 6 -11.96 -2.82 7.34
N ASP A 7 -12.10 -1.76 8.13
CA ASP A 7 -12.13 -0.40 7.61
C ASP A 7 -10.84 0.31 8.03
N PHE A 8 -9.92 0.48 7.07
CA PHE A 8 -8.64 1.10 7.37
C PHE A 8 -8.75 2.57 7.74
N ALA A 9 -9.89 3.23 7.49
CA ALA A 9 -10.11 4.59 7.96
C ALA A 9 -10.11 4.69 9.49
N ASP A 10 -10.38 3.57 10.19
CA ASP A 10 -10.43 3.50 11.65
C ASP A 10 -9.08 3.12 12.27
N TYR A 11 -8.07 2.86 11.46
CA TYR A 11 -6.75 2.43 11.95
C TYR A 11 -5.82 3.62 12.12
N VAL A 12 -4.94 3.53 13.11
CA VAL A 12 -3.83 4.47 13.24
C VAL A 12 -2.91 4.29 12.05
N SER A 13 -2.67 5.36 11.32
CA SER A 13 -1.90 5.36 10.09
C SER A 13 -0.79 6.39 10.15
N ASP A 14 0.36 6.04 9.56
CA ASP A 14 1.50 6.94 9.41
C ASP A 14 1.47 7.71 8.08
N GLY A 15 0.41 7.56 7.29
CA GLY A 15 0.28 8.20 5.98
C GLY A 15 0.30 9.72 6.05
N ASP A 16 0.90 10.35 5.04
CA ASP A 16 1.03 11.80 4.96
C ASP A 16 0.57 12.30 3.59
N SER A 17 -0.63 12.87 3.55
CA SER A 17 -1.22 13.38 2.32
C SER A 17 -0.45 14.58 1.73
N ARG A 18 0.37 15.25 2.52
CA ARG A 18 1.22 16.35 2.02
C ARG A 18 2.28 15.87 1.04
N LEU A 19 2.57 14.57 1.05
CA LEU A 19 3.56 13.95 0.18
C LEU A 19 2.93 13.32 -1.08
N TRP A 20 1.66 13.59 -1.32
CA TRP A 20 1.00 13.14 -2.54
C TRP A 20 1.49 13.94 -3.75
N PRO A 21 1.55 13.34 -4.93
CA PRO A 21 1.83 14.09 -6.15
C PRO A 21 0.67 15.01 -6.48
N ILE A 22 0.95 16.01 -7.33
CA ILE A 22 -0.09 16.88 -7.84
C ILE A 22 -0.99 16.06 -8.76
N LEU A 23 -2.31 16.11 -8.50
CA LEU A 23 -3.30 15.43 -9.32
C LEU A 23 -3.90 16.41 -10.31
N GLY A 24 -4.28 15.92 -11.48
CA GLY A 24 -4.88 16.75 -12.51
C GLY A 24 -5.89 15.97 -13.35
N PRO A 25 -6.74 16.67 -14.13
CA PRO A 25 -7.81 16.04 -14.90
C PRO A 25 -7.36 15.39 -16.20
N ASN A 26 -6.17 15.75 -16.69
CA ASN A 26 -5.71 15.32 -17.99
C ASN A 26 -5.01 13.96 -17.94
N ARG A 27 -5.05 13.23 -19.03
CA ARG A 27 -4.56 11.87 -19.15
C ARG A 27 -3.07 11.71 -18.82
N GLY A 28 -2.23 12.69 -19.17
CA GLY A 28 -0.82 12.69 -18.82
C GLY A 28 -0.52 13.11 -17.39
N GLN A 29 -1.52 13.55 -16.66
CA GLN A 29 -1.41 13.93 -15.26
C GLN A 29 -1.82 12.77 -14.36
N ARG A 30 -1.28 12.75 -13.13
CA ARG A 30 -1.67 11.73 -12.16
C ARG A 30 -3.11 11.96 -11.71
N GLN A 31 -3.86 10.89 -11.66
CA GLN A 31 -5.25 10.87 -11.21
C GLN A 31 -5.38 9.84 -10.10
N ALA A 32 -6.33 10.05 -9.19
CA ALA A 32 -6.66 9.05 -8.20
C ALA A 32 -7.21 7.81 -8.89
N GLN A 33 -6.68 6.64 -8.53
CA GLN A 33 -7.16 5.37 -9.06
C GLN A 33 -8.47 5.00 -8.39
N PRO A 34 -9.43 4.40 -9.12
CA PRO A 34 -10.66 3.90 -8.50
C PRO A 34 -10.35 2.94 -7.37
N LEU A 35 -10.99 3.16 -6.21
CA LEU A 35 -10.65 2.44 -4.99
C LEU A 35 -11.19 1.01 -4.95
N ALA A 36 -12.40 0.79 -5.45
CA ALA A 36 -13.09 -0.49 -5.31
C ALA A 36 -12.27 -1.69 -5.82
N PRO A 37 -11.65 -1.65 -7.03
CA PRO A 37 -10.83 -2.77 -7.48
C PRO A 37 -9.61 -3.02 -6.60
N LEU A 38 -9.01 -1.97 -6.04
CA LEU A 38 -7.85 -2.08 -5.16
C LEU A 38 -8.21 -2.78 -3.85
N LEU A 39 -9.38 -2.47 -3.30
CA LEU A 39 -9.84 -3.09 -2.07
C LEU A 39 -10.11 -4.58 -2.25
N VAL A 40 -10.55 -5.00 -3.45
CA VAL A 40 -10.69 -6.42 -3.78
C VAL A 40 -9.32 -7.10 -3.80
N VAL A 41 -8.32 -6.49 -4.43
CA VAL A 41 -6.94 -7.02 -4.44
C VAL A 41 -6.39 -7.15 -3.02
N LEU A 42 -6.60 -6.12 -2.20
CA LEU A 42 -6.15 -6.13 -0.81
C LEU A 42 -6.84 -7.22 0.00
N ARG A 43 -8.16 -7.37 -0.14
CA ARG A 43 -8.91 -8.44 0.51
C ARG A 43 -8.34 -9.81 0.14
N ASP A 44 -8.12 -10.06 -1.15
CA ASP A 44 -7.63 -11.34 -1.62
C ASP A 44 -6.22 -11.62 -1.10
N TYR A 45 -5.38 -10.59 -1.02
CA TYR A 45 -4.04 -10.71 -0.44
C TYR A 45 -4.10 -11.10 1.04
N ILE A 46 -4.95 -10.41 1.82
CA ILE A 46 -5.12 -10.71 3.25
C ILE A 46 -5.56 -12.16 3.44
N LEU A 47 -6.53 -12.61 2.65
CA LEU A 47 -7.02 -13.99 2.73
C LEU A 47 -5.93 -15.01 2.39
N ALA A 48 -5.11 -14.73 1.37
CA ALA A 48 -4.10 -15.67 0.89
C ALA A 48 -2.89 -15.77 1.80
N HIS A 49 -2.53 -14.71 2.53
CA HIS A 49 -1.26 -14.62 3.26
C HIS A 49 -1.41 -14.69 4.77
N HIS A 50 -2.55 -15.17 5.24
CA HIS A 50 -2.78 -15.42 6.67
C HIS A 50 -2.62 -14.20 7.57
N ALA A 51 -2.70 -12.99 7.03
CA ALA A 51 -2.69 -11.77 7.87
C ALA A 51 -3.82 -11.77 8.89
N LEU A 52 -4.84 -12.59 8.64
CA LEU A 52 -6.02 -12.75 9.49
C LEU A 52 -5.76 -13.51 10.79
N ARG A 53 -4.56 -14.02 11.03
CA ARG A 53 -4.22 -14.67 12.30
C ARG A 53 -4.46 -13.76 13.52
N PHE A 54 -4.52 -12.47 13.29
CA PHE A 54 -4.71 -11.47 14.34
C PHE A 54 -6.16 -11.04 14.50
N LEU A 55 -7.05 -11.54 13.64
CA LEU A 55 -8.44 -11.14 13.60
C LEU A 55 -9.33 -12.35 13.78
N PRO A 56 -10.38 -12.27 14.57
CA PRO A 56 -11.41 -13.29 14.56
C PRO A 56 -12.06 -13.26 13.18
N PHE A 57 -11.81 -14.32 12.41
CA PHE A 57 -12.36 -14.45 11.07
C PHE A 57 -13.15 -15.74 10.96
N ASN A 58 -14.38 -15.60 10.54
CA ASN A 58 -15.28 -16.75 10.39
C ASN A 58 -16.29 -16.43 9.31
N GLY A 59 -15.92 -16.66 8.04
CA GLY A 59 -16.77 -16.41 6.90
C GLY A 59 -16.14 -15.49 5.86
N SER A 60 -16.88 -14.49 5.40
CA SER A 60 -16.40 -13.57 4.36
C SER A 60 -15.66 -12.38 4.94
N LEU A 61 -14.77 -11.81 4.15
CA LEU A 61 -14.01 -10.62 4.49
C LEU A 61 -14.41 -9.47 3.57
N ARG A 62 -14.61 -8.31 4.17
CA ARG A 62 -14.86 -7.06 3.46
C ARG A 62 -13.83 -6.02 3.89
N VAL A 63 -13.21 -5.36 2.92
CA VAL A 63 -12.21 -4.33 3.19
C VAL A 63 -12.73 -2.99 2.67
N LEU A 64 -12.70 -1.98 3.53
CA LEU A 64 -13.12 -0.63 3.22
C LEU A 64 -11.94 0.32 3.40
N ASN A 65 -11.80 1.25 2.48
CA ASN A 65 -10.83 2.33 2.48
C ASN A 65 -9.37 1.89 2.55
N LEU A 66 -8.49 2.76 2.08
CA LEU A 66 -7.05 2.68 2.36
C LEU A 66 -6.77 3.33 3.71
N PRO A 67 -5.63 3.02 4.34
CA PRO A 67 -5.21 3.75 5.54
C PRO A 67 -5.14 5.26 5.27
N PRO A 68 -5.53 6.10 6.24
CA PRO A 68 -5.50 7.55 6.07
C PRO A 68 -4.14 8.06 5.62
N GLY A 69 -4.12 9.02 4.70
CA GLY A 69 -2.91 9.64 4.20
C GLY A 69 -2.27 8.95 3.02
N TYR A 70 -2.82 7.84 2.55
CA TYR A 70 -2.31 7.10 1.39
C TYR A 70 -3.22 7.22 0.18
N ILE A 71 -2.64 7.20 -1.01
CA ILE A 71 -3.38 7.26 -2.27
C ILE A 71 -2.71 6.38 -3.33
N ALA A 72 -3.53 5.73 -4.13
CA ALA A 72 -3.10 5.06 -5.35
C ALA A 72 -3.41 5.96 -6.54
N THR A 73 -2.46 6.14 -7.43
CA THR A 73 -2.58 7.02 -8.58
C THR A 73 -2.30 6.28 -9.88
N VAL A 74 -2.80 6.84 -10.97
CA VAL A 74 -2.61 6.31 -12.32
C VAL A 74 -2.36 7.48 -13.28
N TYR A 75 -1.47 7.28 -14.23
CA TYR A 75 -1.28 8.23 -15.34
C TYR A 75 -0.78 7.49 -16.58
N THR A 76 -0.92 8.13 -17.74
CA THR A 76 -0.36 7.62 -19.00
C THR A 76 0.88 8.41 -19.31
N ASN A 77 2.03 7.72 -19.46
CA ASN A 77 3.30 8.38 -19.76
C ASN A 77 3.41 8.77 -21.23
N ALA A 78 4.53 9.44 -21.59
CA ALA A 78 4.76 9.91 -22.96
C ALA A 78 4.82 8.77 -23.99
N LYS A 79 5.13 7.55 -23.55
CA LYS A 79 5.16 6.36 -24.42
C LYS A 79 3.81 5.67 -24.54
N GLY A 80 2.75 6.24 -23.97
CA GLY A 80 1.41 5.66 -24.00
C GLY A 80 1.19 4.53 -23.00
N ARG A 81 2.11 4.28 -22.07
CA ARG A 81 1.96 3.25 -21.06
C ARG A 81 1.22 3.79 -19.85
N VAL A 82 0.34 2.96 -19.31
CA VAL A 82 -0.37 3.25 -18.07
C VAL A 82 0.54 2.90 -16.89
N VAL A 83 0.77 3.86 -16.01
CA VAL A 83 1.65 3.72 -14.84
C VAL A 83 0.83 3.87 -13.58
N HIS A 84 0.95 2.91 -12.67
CA HIS A 84 0.29 2.92 -11.37
C HIS A 84 1.34 3.14 -10.29
N THR A 85 1.08 4.06 -9.36
CA THR A 85 1.97 4.30 -8.21
C THR A 85 1.14 4.55 -6.96
N CYS A 86 1.74 4.32 -5.79
CA CYS A 86 1.12 4.63 -4.51
C CYS A 86 1.99 5.60 -3.72
N HIS A 87 1.38 6.49 -2.97
CA HIS A 87 2.04 7.60 -2.28
C HIS A 87 1.48 7.78 -0.88
N GLY A 88 2.24 8.46 -0.04
CA GLY A 88 1.83 8.81 1.32
C GLY A 88 2.79 8.33 2.39
N HIS A 89 3.89 7.66 2.01
CA HIS A 89 4.88 7.22 2.99
C HIS A 89 5.45 8.44 3.73
N PRO A 90 5.53 8.43 5.09
CA PRO A 90 5.89 9.63 5.86
C PRO A 90 7.29 10.17 5.58
N ARG A 91 8.18 9.34 5.04
CA ARG A 91 9.52 9.76 4.66
C ARG A 91 9.67 10.01 3.16
N GLY A 92 8.56 10.01 2.41
CA GLY A 92 8.56 10.23 0.98
C GLY A 92 8.81 8.98 0.16
N GLY A 93 8.88 9.17 -1.15
CA GLY A 93 8.99 8.08 -2.11
C GLY A 93 7.64 7.57 -2.56
N GLN A 94 7.69 6.57 -3.44
CA GLN A 94 6.48 5.96 -3.98
C GLN A 94 6.68 4.46 -4.14
N TRP A 95 5.59 3.71 -4.04
CA TRP A 95 5.58 2.31 -4.46
C TRP A 95 5.23 2.23 -5.95
N ALA A 96 5.94 1.39 -6.66
CA ALA A 96 5.77 1.23 -8.12
C ALA A 96 4.48 0.49 -8.50
N SER A 97 3.79 -0.12 -7.53
CA SER A 97 2.54 -0.84 -7.76
C SER A 97 1.75 -0.91 -6.47
N PHE A 98 0.45 -1.21 -6.60
CA PHE A 98 -0.38 -1.44 -5.41
C PHE A 98 0.10 -2.66 -4.61
N VAL A 99 0.52 -3.72 -5.30
CA VAL A 99 1.00 -4.95 -4.65
C VAL A 99 2.23 -4.67 -3.79
N SER A 100 3.16 -3.82 -4.25
CA SER A 100 4.35 -3.47 -3.47
C SER A 100 4.04 -2.58 -2.26
N PHE A 101 2.90 -1.92 -2.26
CA PHE A 101 2.41 -1.13 -1.13
C PHE A 101 1.73 -2.01 -0.06
N ILE A 102 1.14 -3.12 -0.44
CA ILE A 102 0.35 -3.97 0.47
C ILE A 102 1.11 -4.37 1.74
N PRO A 103 2.41 -4.74 1.72
CA PRO A 103 3.13 -5.05 2.96
C PRO A 103 3.08 -3.93 4.00
N HIS A 104 3.09 -2.68 3.56
CA HIS A 104 2.95 -1.55 4.47
C HIS A 104 1.55 -1.46 5.07
N ILE A 105 0.52 -1.73 4.27
CA ILE A 105 -0.88 -1.79 4.75
C ILE A 105 -1.02 -2.89 5.80
N ILE A 106 -0.41 -4.04 5.59
CA ILE A 106 -0.44 -5.15 6.55
C ILE A 106 0.26 -4.76 7.85
N ALA A 107 1.36 -4.01 7.77
CA ALA A 107 2.04 -3.51 8.96
C ALA A 107 1.14 -2.56 9.76
N ILE A 108 0.35 -1.72 9.09
CA ILE A 108 -0.65 -0.86 9.72
C ILE A 108 -1.73 -1.72 10.39
N LEU A 109 -2.22 -2.75 9.70
CA LEU A 109 -3.23 -3.67 10.24
C LEU A 109 -2.75 -4.34 11.53
N ARG A 110 -1.46 -4.72 11.57
CA ARG A 110 -0.84 -5.34 12.74
C ARG A 110 -0.48 -4.35 13.83
N GLY A 111 -0.49 -3.06 13.56
CA GLY A 111 0.00 -2.05 14.49
C GLY A 111 1.52 -2.09 14.65
N ASP A 112 2.26 -2.52 13.63
CA ASP A 112 3.71 -2.76 13.72
C ASP A 112 4.45 -2.16 12.53
N VAL A 113 4.21 -0.89 12.26
CA VAL A 113 4.84 -0.17 11.14
C VAL A 113 6.36 -0.07 11.32
N ALA A 114 6.84 -0.02 12.57
CA ALA A 114 8.28 0.06 12.85
C ALA A 114 9.05 -1.14 12.30
N ARG A 115 8.40 -2.29 12.13
CA ARG A 115 9.00 -3.51 11.58
C ARG A 115 8.57 -3.81 10.15
N CYS A 116 7.96 -2.84 9.48
CA CYS A 116 7.49 -3.04 8.12
C CYS A 116 8.65 -3.40 7.18
N GLY A 117 8.45 -4.44 6.38
CA GLY A 117 9.42 -4.91 5.40
C GLY A 117 9.16 -4.40 3.98
N CYS A 118 8.30 -3.39 3.78
CA CYS A 118 8.10 -2.85 2.44
C CYS A 118 9.36 -2.15 1.92
N VAL A 119 9.45 -1.99 0.61
CA VAL A 119 10.64 -1.44 -0.04
C VAL A 119 10.99 -0.04 0.47
N LEU A 120 10.00 0.81 0.74
CA LEU A 120 10.26 2.16 1.23
C LEU A 120 10.75 2.16 2.68
N CYS A 121 10.12 1.38 3.54
CA CYS A 121 10.57 1.27 4.94
C CYS A 121 11.99 0.71 5.04
N LEU A 122 12.32 -0.31 4.26
CA LEU A 122 13.67 -0.86 4.23
C LEU A 122 14.67 0.16 3.73
N ARG A 123 14.33 0.89 2.68
CA ARG A 123 15.20 1.94 2.13
C ARG A 123 15.49 3.02 3.16
N HIS A 124 14.48 3.48 3.87
CA HIS A 124 14.67 4.55 4.86
C HIS A 124 15.41 4.09 6.11
N ARG A 125 15.20 2.86 6.56
CA ARG A 125 15.97 2.29 7.67
C ARG A 125 17.41 2.01 7.30
N GLY A 126 17.67 1.72 6.03
CA GLY A 126 19.01 1.53 5.50
C GLY A 126 19.68 2.83 5.06
N GLN A 127 19.21 3.98 5.52
CA GLN A 127 19.82 5.27 5.18
C GLN A 127 21.31 5.26 5.54
N GLY A 128 22.18 5.56 4.57
CA GLY A 128 23.62 5.42 4.70
C GLY A 128 24.17 4.09 4.16
N ILE A 129 23.31 3.12 3.89
CA ILE A 129 23.66 1.87 3.23
C ILE A 129 23.09 1.90 1.82
N PRO A 130 23.92 1.64 0.77
CA PRO A 130 23.37 1.61 -0.60
C PRO A 130 22.21 0.63 -0.68
N ALA A 131 21.09 1.07 -1.30
CA ALA A 131 19.87 0.27 -1.39
C ALA A 131 20.10 -1.11 -1.99
N ARG A 132 21.03 -1.21 -2.99
CA ARG A 132 21.40 -2.47 -3.64
C ARG A 132 22.04 -3.51 -2.69
N LYS A 133 22.54 -3.08 -1.53
CA LYS A 133 23.15 -3.95 -0.52
C LYS A 133 22.17 -4.41 0.55
N LEU A 134 20.94 -3.88 0.53
CA LEU A 134 19.91 -4.31 1.46
C LEU A 134 19.37 -5.67 1.03
N PRO A 135 19.12 -6.59 1.97
CA PRO A 135 18.50 -7.86 1.63
C PRO A 135 17.09 -7.62 1.08
N ARG A 136 16.73 -8.37 0.05
CA ARG A 136 15.36 -8.31 -0.46
C ARG A 136 14.42 -9.05 0.48
N PRO A 137 13.28 -8.45 0.85
CA PRO A 137 12.23 -9.19 1.54
C PRO A 137 11.76 -10.35 0.67
N PHE A 138 11.33 -11.46 1.29
CA PHE A 138 10.90 -12.64 0.55
C PHE A 138 9.83 -12.37 -0.49
N TRP A 139 8.95 -11.39 -0.26
CA TRP A 139 7.87 -11.04 -1.19
C TRP A 139 8.37 -10.25 -2.41
N GLN A 140 9.61 -9.80 -2.44
CA GLN A 140 10.25 -9.18 -3.61
C GLN A 140 11.12 -10.16 -4.40
N ILE A 141 11.35 -11.34 -3.87
CA ILE A 141 12.15 -12.37 -4.53
C ILE A 141 11.23 -13.20 -5.41
N ARG A 142 11.49 -13.21 -6.70
CA ARG A 142 10.74 -14.01 -7.66
C ARG A 142 11.68 -14.63 -8.68
#